data_4b930f7ca161f1ae066d7e485012532a
#
_entry.id   4b930f7ca161f1ae066d7e485012532a
#
_cell.length_a   1.000
_cell.length_b   1.000
_cell.length_c   1.000
_cell.angle_alpha   90.00
_cell.angle_beta   90.00
_cell.angle_gamma   90.00
#
_symmetry.space_group_name_H-M   'P 1'
#
loop_
_entity.id
_entity.type
_entity.pdbx_description
1 polymer ?
#
loop_
_entity_poly.entity_id
_entity_poly.type
_entity_poly.pdbx_seq_one_letter_code
_entity_poly.pdbx_strand_id
1 'polypeptide(L)'
;MISVLLTSAGTDSAVALCEALRAGFSTGLRLVGVDTRTAVACMPWLDHFARVPLRRSPGFMDEVVRLCEQHGITHVWPLSTEEQIIMALERATRLAGTVVIGSSADVVEVANDKVRLYDACAAGGLPLPAYQVVGDPASLHRAARDLGYPDRPVVLKAALGTGAAGLKIIRAGIPRLEMFHSRLNRDVTLEVAAAQLDGVSPWPSLMLTEYLPGEEFSVDVLRFRGAWKGGVVRRRDESLFGLATDATVVDRPDVLEQARRVADHVGVEFVSNIQFRGAEDGRPLLMEINPRVPGTIGLSVAAGSNLPAVALALAAGRDAVLAPPRIGTRIIRYFAGTVLPG
;
A
#
# COMPACT_ATOMS: atom_id res chain seq x y z
N MET A 1 -8.69 -9.98 26.86
CA MET A 1 -9.21 -8.89 26.01
C MET A 1 -8.08 -8.42 25.10
N ILE A 2 -8.35 -8.25 23.79
CA ILE A 2 -7.37 -7.70 22.83
C ILE A 2 -7.63 -6.20 22.75
N SER A 3 -6.60 -5.38 23.01
CA SER A 3 -6.69 -3.93 22.91
C SER A 3 -5.73 -3.44 21.83
N VAL A 4 -6.25 -2.79 20.79
CA VAL A 4 -5.48 -2.41 19.60
C VAL A 4 -5.42 -0.89 19.48
N LEU A 5 -4.22 -0.35 19.34
CA LEU A 5 -4.00 1.04 18.93
C LEU A 5 -3.81 1.12 17.42
N LEU A 6 -4.70 1.82 16.74
CA LEU A 6 -4.60 2.12 15.31
C LEU A 6 -3.98 3.50 15.14
N THR A 7 -2.79 3.61 14.56
CA THR A 7 -2.18 4.92 14.27
C THR A 7 -2.49 5.33 12.82
N SER A 8 -2.43 6.63 12.51
CA SER A 8 -2.96 7.17 11.25
C SER A 8 -4.41 6.74 10.99
N ALA A 9 -5.27 6.81 12.01
CA ALA A 9 -6.66 6.36 11.96
C ALA A 9 -7.54 7.14 10.96
N GLY A 10 -7.04 8.19 10.37
CA GLY A 10 -7.70 8.92 9.32
C GLY A 10 -7.31 8.52 7.90
N THR A 11 -6.62 7.40 7.71
CA THR A 11 -6.33 6.85 6.38
C THR A 11 -7.58 6.21 5.74
N ASP A 12 -7.53 6.02 4.44
CA ASP A 12 -8.60 5.42 3.63
C ASP A 12 -8.87 3.95 3.95
N SER A 13 -7.93 3.26 4.61
CA SER A 13 -8.10 1.87 5.08
C SER A 13 -8.78 1.75 6.44
N ALA A 14 -8.81 2.82 7.24
CA ALA A 14 -9.17 2.74 8.65
C ALA A 14 -10.61 2.28 8.90
N VAL A 15 -11.58 2.80 8.13
CA VAL A 15 -12.99 2.41 8.27
C VAL A 15 -13.15 0.92 7.98
N ALA A 16 -12.70 0.46 6.81
CA ALA A 16 -12.81 -0.94 6.41
C ALA A 16 -12.05 -1.89 7.34
N LEU A 17 -10.91 -1.45 7.89
CA LEU A 17 -10.18 -2.21 8.90
C LEU A 17 -10.98 -2.35 10.19
N CYS A 18 -11.53 -1.25 10.71
CA CYS A 18 -12.35 -1.29 11.93
C CYS A 18 -13.57 -2.20 11.76
N GLU A 19 -14.28 -2.10 10.63
CA GLU A 19 -15.41 -2.98 10.30
C GLU A 19 -14.98 -4.45 10.25
N ALA A 20 -13.86 -4.74 9.57
CA ALA A 20 -13.30 -6.09 9.46
C ALA A 20 -12.97 -6.69 10.84
N LEU A 21 -12.35 -5.89 11.73
CA LEU A 21 -12.00 -6.31 13.08
C LEU A 21 -13.25 -6.51 13.95
N ARG A 22 -14.24 -5.60 13.91
CA ARG A 22 -15.50 -5.74 14.61
C ARG A 22 -16.30 -6.97 14.15
N ALA A 23 -16.31 -7.26 12.85
CA ALA A 23 -16.94 -8.45 12.29
C ALA A 23 -16.21 -9.75 12.70
N GLY A 24 -14.89 -9.72 12.85
CA GLY A 24 -14.11 -10.89 13.26
C GLY A 24 -14.05 -11.16 14.75
N PHE A 25 -14.36 -10.14 15.58
CA PHE A 25 -14.31 -10.21 17.05
C PHE A 25 -15.60 -9.65 17.65
N SER A 26 -16.60 -10.49 17.86
CA SER A 26 -17.90 -10.09 18.45
C SER A 26 -17.77 -9.61 19.89
N THR A 27 -16.78 -10.10 20.63
CA THR A 27 -16.48 -9.73 22.03
C THR A 27 -14.97 -9.70 22.27
N GLY A 28 -14.57 -9.00 23.34
CA GLY A 28 -13.18 -9.03 23.79
C GLY A 28 -12.20 -8.21 22.93
N LEU A 29 -12.69 -7.30 22.08
CA LEU A 29 -11.89 -6.38 21.29
C LEU A 29 -12.13 -4.94 21.73
N ARG A 30 -11.05 -4.21 21.95
CA ARG A 30 -11.02 -2.76 22.17
C ARG A 30 -10.21 -2.11 21.06
N LEU A 31 -10.76 -1.07 20.42
CA LEU A 31 -10.11 -0.31 19.37
C LEU A 31 -9.89 1.13 19.83
N VAL A 32 -8.65 1.56 19.89
CA VAL A 32 -8.24 2.94 20.14
C VAL A 32 -7.62 3.49 18.87
N GLY A 33 -8.11 4.62 18.39
CA GLY A 33 -7.56 5.27 17.20
C GLY A 33 -6.81 6.54 17.55
N VAL A 34 -5.71 6.80 16.83
CA VAL A 34 -4.98 8.07 16.94
C VAL A 34 -4.68 8.66 15.57
N ASP A 35 -4.74 9.99 15.48
CA ASP A 35 -4.41 10.75 14.27
C ASP A 35 -3.95 12.16 14.65
N THR A 36 -3.36 12.87 13.71
CA THR A 36 -3.02 14.30 13.90
C THR A 36 -4.24 15.21 13.80
N ARG A 37 -5.30 14.75 13.18
CA ARG A 37 -6.59 15.44 13.05
C ARG A 37 -7.41 15.32 14.32
N THR A 38 -8.34 16.23 14.52
CA THR A 38 -9.28 16.21 15.67
C THR A 38 -10.45 15.25 15.46
N ALA A 39 -10.71 14.85 14.22
CA ALA A 39 -11.78 13.92 13.86
C ALA A 39 -11.39 13.10 12.62
N VAL A 40 -11.82 11.85 12.58
CA VAL A 40 -11.57 10.90 11.49
C VAL A 40 -12.81 10.04 11.21
N ALA A 41 -12.95 9.56 9.99
CA ALA A 41 -14.16 8.84 9.55
C ALA A 41 -14.42 7.54 10.32
N CYS A 42 -13.41 6.88 10.86
CA CYS A 42 -13.56 5.62 11.58
C CYS A 42 -13.96 5.77 13.06
N MET A 43 -14.13 6.99 13.59
CA MET A 43 -14.48 7.22 15.00
C MET A 43 -15.69 6.39 15.51
N PRO A 44 -16.79 6.19 14.72
CA PRO A 44 -17.93 5.40 15.20
C PRO A 44 -17.60 3.93 15.52
N TRP A 45 -16.50 3.40 15.01
CA TRP A 45 -16.06 2.01 15.29
C TRP A 45 -15.02 1.93 16.40
N LEU A 46 -14.52 3.08 16.91
CA LEU A 46 -13.51 3.15 17.95
C LEU A 46 -14.16 3.22 19.34
N ASP A 47 -13.52 2.60 20.35
CA ASP A 47 -13.89 2.76 21.75
C ASP A 47 -13.28 4.03 22.35
N HIS A 48 -12.20 4.52 21.76
CA HIS A 48 -11.56 5.79 22.12
C HIS A 48 -10.80 6.36 20.93
N PHE A 49 -10.76 7.69 20.84
CA PHE A 49 -9.95 8.41 19.86
C PHE A 49 -9.15 9.52 20.54
N ALA A 50 -7.89 9.66 20.18
CA ALA A 50 -7.02 10.71 20.68
C ALA A 50 -6.24 11.37 19.54
N ARG A 51 -5.98 12.67 19.69
CA ARG A 51 -5.09 13.40 18.81
C ARG A 51 -3.64 13.20 19.25
N VAL A 52 -2.75 12.94 18.28
CA VAL A 52 -1.31 12.82 18.52
C VAL A 52 -0.55 13.87 17.71
N PRO A 53 0.68 14.24 18.13
CA PRO A 53 1.58 15.08 17.33
C PRO A 53 1.90 14.45 15.97
N LEU A 54 2.45 15.24 15.05
CA LEU A 54 3.00 14.71 13.80
C LEU A 54 4.07 13.66 14.08
N ARG A 55 4.10 12.56 13.31
CA ARG A 55 5.04 11.45 13.50
C ARG A 55 6.53 11.81 13.55
N ARG A 56 6.92 12.93 12.93
CA ARG A 56 8.30 13.46 12.96
C ARG A 56 8.55 14.40 14.17
N SER A 57 7.53 14.67 14.97
CA SER A 57 7.65 15.47 16.18
C SER A 57 8.27 14.63 17.30
N PRO A 58 9.17 15.20 18.13
CA PRO A 58 9.77 14.48 19.25
C PRO A 58 8.74 13.88 20.22
N GLY A 59 7.60 14.55 20.42
CA GLY A 59 6.55 14.08 21.34
C GLY A 59 5.63 12.99 20.78
N PHE A 60 5.78 12.58 19.52
CA PHE A 60 4.88 11.58 18.93
C PHE A 60 4.94 10.23 19.65
N MET A 61 6.14 9.68 19.82
CA MET A 61 6.31 8.41 20.50
C MET A 61 6.00 8.48 22.00
N ASP A 62 6.25 9.61 22.65
CA ASP A 62 5.88 9.81 24.05
C ASP A 62 4.37 9.69 24.23
N GLU A 63 3.61 10.31 23.34
CA GLU A 63 2.15 10.26 23.38
C GLU A 63 1.62 8.86 23.02
N VAL A 64 2.21 8.18 22.05
CA VAL A 64 1.85 6.79 21.70
C VAL A 64 2.06 5.86 22.91
N VAL A 65 3.21 5.94 23.58
CA VAL A 65 3.53 5.12 24.75
C VAL A 65 2.56 5.42 25.90
N ARG A 66 2.32 6.70 26.20
CA ARG A 66 1.36 7.13 27.22
C ARG A 66 -0.04 6.54 26.97
N LEU A 67 -0.52 6.56 25.71
CA LEU A 67 -1.81 6.00 25.35
C LEU A 67 -1.81 4.47 25.42
N CYS A 68 -0.71 3.80 25.08
CA CYS A 68 -0.57 2.36 25.28
C CYS A 68 -0.73 1.97 26.74
N GLU A 69 -0.08 2.65 27.64
CA GLU A 69 -0.19 2.43 29.09
C GLU A 69 -1.60 2.75 29.61
N GLN A 70 -2.13 3.94 29.29
CA GLN A 70 -3.44 4.42 29.74
C GLN A 70 -4.59 3.48 29.33
N HIS A 71 -4.53 2.91 28.14
CA HIS A 71 -5.60 2.07 27.60
C HIS A 71 -5.31 0.57 27.67
N GLY A 72 -4.19 0.15 28.25
CA GLY A 72 -3.77 -1.25 28.32
C GLY A 72 -3.65 -1.88 26.92
N ILE A 73 -2.99 -1.17 25.99
CA ILE A 73 -2.83 -1.62 24.61
C ILE A 73 -1.94 -2.85 24.57
N THR A 74 -2.42 -3.90 23.92
CA THR A 74 -1.68 -5.14 23.71
C THR A 74 -1.07 -5.22 22.32
N HIS A 75 -1.67 -4.50 21.35
CA HIS A 75 -1.25 -4.51 19.95
C HIS A 75 -1.26 -3.10 19.38
N VAL A 76 -0.22 -2.72 18.64
CA VAL A 76 -0.17 -1.48 17.86
C VAL A 76 -0.23 -1.85 16.37
N TRP A 77 -1.15 -1.24 15.63
CA TRP A 77 -1.30 -1.44 14.19
C TRP A 77 -1.15 -0.12 13.44
N PRO A 78 0.03 0.17 12.91
CA PRO A 78 0.27 1.37 12.12
C PRO A 78 -0.36 1.25 10.73
N LEU A 79 -1.11 2.28 10.31
CA LEU A 79 -1.82 2.31 9.02
C LEU A 79 -1.08 3.12 7.97
N SER A 80 0.01 3.80 8.31
CA SER A 80 0.90 4.45 7.36
C SER A 80 2.27 3.79 7.33
N THR A 81 2.92 3.80 6.16
CA THR A 81 4.24 3.18 5.98
C THR A 81 5.31 3.81 6.88
N GLU A 82 5.29 5.13 7.02
CA GLU A 82 6.29 5.84 7.84
C GLU A 82 6.12 5.56 9.34
N GLU A 83 4.87 5.48 9.83
CA GLU A 83 4.63 5.10 11.23
C GLU A 83 4.97 3.63 11.48
N GLN A 84 4.80 2.77 10.47
CA GLN A 84 5.20 1.37 10.55
C GLN A 84 6.71 1.22 10.79
N ILE A 85 7.54 2.01 10.09
CA ILE A 85 8.99 2.05 10.32
C ILE A 85 9.30 2.48 11.75
N ILE A 86 8.69 3.59 12.20
CA ILE A 86 8.90 4.12 13.56
C ILE A 86 8.53 3.05 14.62
N MET A 87 7.34 2.45 14.50
CA MET A 87 6.88 1.44 15.46
C MET A 87 7.75 0.18 15.44
N ALA A 88 8.23 -0.22 14.25
CA ALA A 88 9.11 -1.37 14.12
C ALA A 88 10.48 -1.13 14.79
N LEU A 89 11.02 0.07 14.71
CA LEU A 89 12.28 0.46 15.39
C LEU A 89 12.11 0.52 16.92
N GLU A 90 10.96 0.96 17.40
CA GLU A 90 10.67 1.10 18.83
C GLU A 90 10.13 -0.19 19.49
N ARG A 91 9.97 -1.26 18.72
CA ARG A 91 9.38 -2.53 19.18
C ARG A 91 10.09 -3.13 20.40
N ALA A 92 11.42 -3.11 20.41
CA ALA A 92 12.22 -3.73 21.46
C ALA A 92 12.48 -2.79 22.66
N THR A 93 12.17 -1.51 22.52
CA THR A 93 12.45 -0.46 23.50
C THR A 93 11.16 0.09 24.08
N ARG A 94 10.62 1.16 23.50
CA ARG A 94 9.47 1.92 24.02
C ARG A 94 8.14 1.18 23.92
N LEU A 95 8.03 0.19 23.01
CA LEU A 95 6.86 -0.68 22.84
C LEU A 95 7.09 -2.10 23.37
N ALA A 96 8.09 -2.30 24.22
CA ALA A 96 8.37 -3.60 24.82
C ALA A 96 7.12 -4.15 25.55
N GLY A 97 6.76 -5.40 25.26
CA GLY A 97 5.53 -6.03 25.77
C GLY A 97 4.26 -5.78 24.93
N THR A 98 4.34 -4.90 23.92
CA THR A 98 3.25 -4.66 22.97
C THR A 98 3.60 -5.28 21.61
N VAL A 99 2.65 -5.97 20.98
CA VAL A 99 2.84 -6.56 19.65
C VAL A 99 2.65 -5.48 18.58
N VAL A 100 3.69 -5.18 17.81
CA VAL A 100 3.58 -4.32 16.63
C VAL A 100 3.16 -5.15 15.42
N ILE A 101 1.99 -4.84 14.83
CA ILE A 101 1.44 -5.51 13.67
C ILE A 101 1.99 -4.85 12.40
N GLY A 102 2.97 -5.47 11.79
CA GLY A 102 3.66 -4.99 10.59
C GLY A 102 4.99 -5.67 10.38
N SER A 103 5.60 -5.43 9.23
CA SER A 103 6.93 -5.91 8.88
C SER A 103 8.02 -5.20 9.71
N SER A 104 9.25 -5.72 9.69
CA SER A 104 10.41 -5.02 10.24
C SER A 104 10.73 -3.75 9.44
N ALA A 105 11.46 -2.83 10.04
CA ALA A 105 11.74 -1.52 9.43
C ALA A 105 12.49 -1.66 8.09
N ASP A 106 13.49 -2.52 8.03
CA ASP A 106 14.28 -2.82 6.84
C ASP A 106 13.42 -3.37 5.68
N VAL A 107 12.49 -4.28 5.98
CA VAL A 107 11.54 -4.82 5.01
C VAL A 107 10.60 -3.72 4.50
N VAL A 108 10.09 -2.88 5.40
CA VAL A 108 9.21 -1.75 5.02
C VAL A 108 9.94 -0.74 4.15
N GLU A 109 11.20 -0.44 4.46
CA GLU A 109 12.04 0.46 3.66
C GLU A 109 12.27 -0.09 2.25
N VAL A 110 12.62 -1.38 2.12
CA VAL A 110 12.76 -2.03 0.81
C VAL A 110 11.45 -2.02 0.03
N ALA A 111 10.34 -2.40 0.65
CA ALA A 111 9.03 -2.46 0.00
C ALA A 111 8.51 -1.07 -0.44
N ASN A 112 8.87 0.00 0.27
CA ASN A 112 8.41 1.36 -0.01
C ASN A 112 9.26 2.11 -1.04
N ASP A 113 10.51 1.70 -1.26
CA ASP A 113 11.41 2.25 -2.27
C ASP A 113 11.38 1.37 -3.53
N LYS A 114 10.81 1.88 -4.63
CA LYS A 114 10.61 1.12 -5.86
C LYS A 114 11.93 0.66 -6.50
N VAL A 115 13.01 1.43 -6.35
CA VAL A 115 14.33 1.05 -6.87
C VAL A 115 14.89 -0.10 -6.03
N ARG A 116 14.94 0.04 -4.70
CA ARG A 116 15.41 -1.01 -3.79
C ARG A 116 14.58 -2.30 -3.92
N LEU A 117 13.26 -2.15 -4.08
CA LEU A 117 12.35 -3.28 -4.31
C LEU A 117 12.67 -4.02 -5.61
N TYR A 118 12.86 -3.28 -6.71
CA TYR A 118 13.14 -3.88 -8.01
C TYR A 118 14.52 -4.53 -8.03
N ASP A 119 15.53 -3.89 -7.45
CA ASP A 119 16.88 -4.46 -7.35
C ASP A 119 16.87 -5.76 -6.50
N ALA A 120 16.17 -5.76 -5.37
CA ALA A 120 16.02 -6.96 -4.55
C ALA A 120 15.29 -8.08 -5.30
N CYS A 121 14.17 -7.78 -5.96
CA CYS A 121 13.41 -8.75 -6.72
C CYS A 121 14.18 -9.26 -7.96
N ALA A 122 14.95 -8.42 -8.63
CA ALA A 122 15.81 -8.82 -9.74
C ALA A 122 16.90 -9.80 -9.29
N ALA A 123 17.55 -9.53 -8.15
CA ALA A 123 18.51 -10.44 -7.54
C ALA A 123 17.89 -11.81 -7.20
N GLY A 124 16.60 -11.85 -6.86
CA GLY A 124 15.82 -13.06 -6.62
C GLY A 124 15.27 -13.74 -7.89
N GLY A 125 15.54 -13.22 -9.08
CA GLY A 125 15.02 -13.75 -10.35
C GLY A 125 13.49 -13.64 -10.47
N LEU A 126 12.87 -12.65 -9.82
CA LEU A 126 11.43 -12.42 -9.90
C LEU A 126 11.10 -11.60 -11.17
N PRO A 127 9.95 -11.86 -11.83
CA PRO A 127 9.54 -11.13 -13.03
C PRO A 127 9.27 -9.66 -12.74
N LEU A 128 9.96 -8.78 -13.46
CA LEU A 128 9.85 -7.33 -13.38
C LEU A 128 9.68 -6.73 -14.77
N PRO A 129 9.05 -5.54 -14.90
CA PRO A 129 9.17 -4.76 -16.11
C PRO A 129 10.61 -4.29 -16.28
N ALA A 130 11.02 -4.03 -17.53
CA ALA A 130 12.29 -3.37 -17.81
C ALA A 130 12.28 -1.98 -17.15
N TYR A 131 13.37 -1.61 -16.48
CA TYR A 131 13.46 -0.34 -15.74
C TYR A 131 14.86 0.26 -15.76
N GLN A 132 14.92 1.56 -15.57
CA GLN A 132 16.17 2.31 -15.37
C GLN A 132 15.96 3.41 -14.31
N VAL A 133 16.98 3.61 -13.48
CA VAL A 133 17.02 4.74 -12.53
C VAL A 133 17.51 5.97 -13.25
N VAL A 134 16.86 7.11 -13.04
CA VAL A 134 17.21 8.38 -13.69
C VAL A 134 17.42 9.45 -12.63
N GLY A 135 18.52 10.19 -12.75
CA GLY A 135 18.94 11.19 -11.78
C GLY A 135 19.31 12.55 -12.41
N ASP A 136 19.11 12.69 -13.72
CA ASP A 136 19.38 13.93 -14.48
C ASP A 136 18.64 13.92 -15.82
N PRO A 137 18.51 15.08 -16.52
CA PRO A 137 17.81 15.16 -17.80
C PRO A 137 18.40 14.26 -18.89
N ALA A 138 19.71 14.11 -18.94
CA ALA A 138 20.37 13.32 -19.98
C ALA A 138 20.09 11.81 -19.78
N SER A 139 20.10 11.33 -18.52
CA SER A 139 19.75 9.95 -18.18
C SER A 139 18.27 9.66 -18.45
N LEU A 140 17.36 10.63 -18.21
CA LEU A 140 15.95 10.49 -18.55
C LEU A 140 15.74 10.26 -20.05
N HIS A 141 16.38 11.06 -20.90
CA HIS A 141 16.29 10.93 -22.36
C HIS A 141 16.92 9.63 -22.87
N ARG A 142 18.04 9.17 -22.30
CA ARG A 142 18.64 7.87 -22.64
C ARG A 142 17.71 6.72 -22.26
N ALA A 143 17.29 6.69 -21.01
CA ALA A 143 16.42 5.65 -20.49
C ALA A 143 15.10 5.54 -21.27
N ALA A 144 14.52 6.67 -21.68
CA ALA A 144 13.32 6.66 -22.51
C ALA A 144 13.55 5.95 -23.85
N ARG A 145 14.65 6.27 -24.54
CA ARG A 145 15.00 5.61 -25.81
C ARG A 145 15.28 4.11 -25.64
N ASP A 146 16.04 3.75 -24.61
CA ASP A 146 16.41 2.36 -24.33
C ASP A 146 15.21 1.49 -24.02
N LEU A 147 14.15 2.08 -23.43
CA LEU A 147 12.88 1.44 -23.11
C LEU A 147 11.84 1.51 -24.24
N GLY A 148 12.22 2.08 -25.42
CA GLY A 148 11.44 2.03 -26.65
C GLY A 148 10.68 3.30 -27.02
N TYR A 149 10.85 4.42 -26.30
CA TYR A 149 10.27 5.69 -26.73
C TYR A 149 11.00 6.21 -27.99
N PRO A 150 10.33 6.77 -29.01
CA PRO A 150 8.90 7.19 -29.04
C PRO A 150 7.90 6.12 -29.47
N ASP A 151 8.35 4.98 -30.00
CA ASP A 151 7.47 3.95 -30.57
C ASP A 151 6.60 3.26 -29.51
N ARG A 152 7.09 3.18 -28.29
CA ARG A 152 6.38 2.64 -27.12
C ARG A 152 6.31 3.68 -26.01
N PRO A 153 5.17 3.76 -25.30
CA PRO A 153 5.11 4.57 -24.09
C PRO A 153 6.07 4.06 -23.01
N VAL A 154 6.50 4.95 -22.13
CA VAL A 154 7.25 4.60 -20.93
C VAL A 154 6.63 5.26 -19.69
N VAL A 155 6.91 4.75 -18.51
CA VAL A 155 6.29 5.24 -17.27
C VAL A 155 7.34 5.77 -16.32
N LEU A 156 7.27 7.07 -16.02
CA LEU A 156 8.12 7.73 -15.04
C LEU A 156 7.44 7.69 -13.66
N LYS A 157 8.18 7.28 -12.63
CA LYS A 157 7.69 7.15 -11.24
C LYS A 157 8.72 7.76 -10.28
N ALA A 158 8.25 8.36 -9.20
CA ALA A 158 9.11 8.62 -8.05
C ALA A 158 9.51 7.28 -7.40
N ALA A 159 10.79 7.13 -7.02
CA ALA A 159 11.26 5.94 -6.32
C ALA A 159 10.55 5.77 -4.97
N LEU A 160 10.40 6.87 -4.24
CA LEU A 160 9.66 6.94 -2.98
C LEU A 160 8.31 7.62 -3.18
N GLY A 161 7.28 7.12 -2.53
CA GLY A 161 5.94 7.71 -2.55
C GLY A 161 4.83 6.69 -2.78
N THR A 162 3.62 7.08 -2.40
CA THR A 162 2.41 6.25 -2.47
C THR A 162 1.31 6.96 -3.29
N GLY A 163 0.28 6.22 -3.69
CA GLY A 163 -0.91 6.78 -4.32
C GLY A 163 -0.70 7.34 -5.72
N ALA A 164 0.25 6.81 -6.47
CA ALA A 164 0.61 7.25 -7.83
C ALA A 164 1.05 8.74 -7.91
N ALA A 165 1.49 9.33 -6.81
CA ALA A 165 2.09 10.66 -6.81
C ALA A 165 3.35 10.68 -7.68
N GLY A 166 3.46 11.65 -8.60
CA GLY A 166 4.58 11.77 -9.52
C GLY A 166 4.62 10.74 -10.66
N LEU A 167 3.58 9.90 -10.82
CA LEU A 167 3.50 8.99 -11.95
C LEU A 167 3.13 9.74 -13.23
N LYS A 168 3.94 9.55 -14.28
CA LYS A 168 3.69 10.04 -15.64
C LYS A 168 3.78 8.91 -16.64
N ILE A 169 2.85 8.87 -17.56
CA ILE A 169 2.90 8.00 -18.75
C ILE A 169 3.41 8.87 -19.89
N ILE A 170 4.62 8.60 -20.35
CA ILE A 170 5.28 9.38 -21.37
C ILE A 170 4.96 8.76 -22.73
N ARG A 171 4.24 9.51 -23.56
CA ARG A 171 3.83 9.10 -24.91
C ARG A 171 4.24 10.15 -25.94
N ALA A 172 4.58 9.72 -27.14
CA ALA A 172 4.80 10.63 -28.27
C ALA A 172 3.46 11.12 -28.85
N GLY A 173 3.48 12.32 -29.44
CA GLY A 173 2.39 12.81 -30.26
C GLY A 173 1.12 13.26 -29.51
N ILE A 174 1.14 13.39 -28.19
CA ILE A 174 -0.03 13.89 -27.43
C ILE A 174 -0.22 15.38 -27.71
N PRO A 175 -1.40 15.82 -28.19
CA PRO A 175 -1.70 17.24 -28.35
C PRO A 175 -1.65 17.99 -26.99
N ARG A 176 -1.06 19.18 -26.98
CA ARG A 176 -0.95 20.01 -25.76
C ARG A 176 -2.30 20.27 -25.09
N LEU A 177 -3.35 20.46 -25.89
CA LEU A 177 -4.70 20.72 -25.40
C LEU A 177 -5.28 19.48 -24.67
N GLU A 178 -4.99 18.29 -25.17
CA GLU A 178 -5.40 17.03 -24.54
C GLU A 178 -4.69 16.83 -23.18
N MET A 179 -3.39 17.13 -23.12
CA MET A 179 -2.64 17.12 -21.85
C MET A 179 -3.23 18.12 -20.85
N PHE A 180 -3.64 19.31 -21.32
CA PHE A 180 -4.26 20.35 -20.47
C PHE A 180 -5.62 19.91 -19.92
N HIS A 181 -6.43 19.19 -20.71
CA HIS A 181 -7.74 18.70 -20.30
C HIS A 181 -7.70 17.39 -19.51
N SER A 182 -6.54 16.74 -19.41
CA SER A 182 -6.39 15.50 -18.66
C SER A 182 -6.64 15.74 -17.16
N ARG A 183 -7.67 15.10 -16.61
CA ARG A 183 -8.05 15.22 -15.18
C ARG A 183 -6.95 14.80 -14.22
N LEU A 184 -6.07 13.88 -14.62
CA LEU A 184 -5.03 13.31 -13.77
C LEU A 184 -3.62 13.79 -14.13
N ASN A 185 -3.46 14.56 -15.21
CA ASN A 185 -2.16 15.05 -15.72
C ASN A 185 -1.08 13.94 -15.80
N ARG A 186 -1.49 12.71 -16.13
CA ARG A 186 -0.61 11.54 -16.17
C ARG A 186 0.06 11.34 -17.52
N ASP A 187 -0.71 11.53 -18.60
CA ASP A 187 -0.19 11.39 -19.97
C ASP A 187 0.49 12.70 -20.39
N VAL A 188 1.78 12.61 -20.70
CA VAL A 188 2.63 13.75 -21.06
C VAL A 188 3.61 13.36 -22.15
N THR A 189 4.20 14.33 -22.87
CA THR A 189 5.35 14.05 -23.73
C THR A 189 6.66 14.06 -22.91
N LEU A 190 7.74 13.51 -23.49
CA LEU A 190 9.04 13.49 -22.83
C LEU A 190 9.56 14.90 -22.53
N GLU A 191 9.33 15.83 -23.47
CA GLU A 191 9.72 17.23 -23.31
C GLU A 191 8.98 17.91 -22.15
N VAL A 192 7.67 17.62 -21.99
CA VAL A 192 6.87 18.15 -20.88
C VAL A 192 7.33 17.54 -19.56
N ALA A 193 7.59 16.23 -19.51
CA ALA A 193 8.10 15.58 -18.31
C ALA A 193 9.48 16.14 -17.90
N ALA A 194 10.38 16.35 -18.87
CA ALA A 194 11.69 16.95 -18.64
C ALA A 194 11.57 18.40 -18.15
N ALA A 195 10.71 19.20 -18.78
CA ALA A 195 10.50 20.60 -18.41
C ALA A 195 9.90 20.78 -17.00
N GLN A 196 9.10 19.84 -16.52
CA GLN A 196 8.58 19.84 -15.13
C GLN A 196 9.68 19.63 -14.08
N LEU A 197 10.82 19.08 -14.49
CA LEU A 197 11.99 18.80 -13.64
C LEU A 197 13.13 19.79 -13.88
N ASP A 198 12.95 20.74 -14.80
CA ASP A 198 13.95 21.75 -15.10
C ASP A 198 14.17 22.66 -13.89
N GLY A 199 15.44 22.96 -13.58
CA GLY A 199 15.83 23.74 -12.42
C GLY A 199 15.64 23.07 -11.06
N VAL A 200 15.16 21.84 -10.99
CA VAL A 200 15.04 21.09 -9.73
C VAL A 200 16.42 20.59 -9.28
N SER A 201 16.83 20.95 -8.07
CA SER A 201 18.11 20.54 -7.48
C SER A 201 17.96 20.32 -5.97
N PRO A 202 18.38 19.17 -5.41
CA PRO A 202 18.84 17.99 -6.13
C PRO A 202 17.69 17.32 -6.91
N TRP A 203 18.03 16.62 -7.98
CA TRP A 203 17.05 15.79 -8.70
C TRP A 203 16.49 14.72 -7.79
N PRO A 204 15.17 14.50 -7.82
CA PRO A 204 14.57 13.43 -7.05
C PRO A 204 15.02 12.06 -7.58
N SER A 205 15.02 11.05 -6.73
CA SER A 205 15.20 9.67 -7.18
C SER A 205 13.97 9.23 -7.98
N LEU A 206 14.17 9.02 -9.28
CA LEU A 206 13.12 8.63 -10.22
C LEU A 206 13.48 7.31 -10.89
N MET A 207 12.45 6.58 -11.29
CA MET A 207 12.55 5.34 -12.03
C MET A 207 11.70 5.44 -13.30
N LEU A 208 12.28 5.09 -14.43
CA LEU A 208 11.56 4.91 -15.69
C LEU A 208 11.36 3.42 -15.94
N THR A 209 10.16 3.01 -16.33
CA THR A 209 9.84 1.62 -16.66
C THR A 209 9.19 1.53 -18.03
N GLU A 210 9.26 0.37 -18.66
CA GLU A 210 8.40 0.06 -19.79
C GLU A 210 6.92 0.23 -19.41
N TYR A 211 6.10 0.52 -20.41
CA TYR A 211 4.65 0.60 -20.22
C TYR A 211 4.04 -0.81 -20.36
N LEU A 212 3.25 -1.19 -19.39
CA LEU A 212 2.52 -2.46 -19.37
C LEU A 212 1.07 -2.23 -19.82
N PRO A 213 0.63 -2.80 -20.95
CA PRO A 213 -0.71 -2.56 -21.51
C PRO A 213 -1.82 -3.41 -20.88
N GLY A 214 -1.47 -4.48 -20.19
CA GLY A 214 -2.43 -5.47 -19.69
C GLY A 214 -3.21 -5.03 -18.46
N GLU A 215 -4.02 -5.97 -17.96
CA GLU A 215 -4.85 -5.78 -16.78
C GLU A 215 -4.01 -5.49 -15.53
N GLU A 216 -4.59 -4.69 -14.62
CA GLU A 216 -3.97 -4.36 -13.34
C GLU A 216 -4.58 -5.22 -12.22
N PHE A 217 -3.70 -5.85 -11.44
CA PHE A 217 -4.07 -6.69 -10.31
C PHE A 217 -3.53 -6.12 -9.00
N SER A 218 -4.31 -6.26 -7.97
CA SER A 218 -3.97 -5.92 -6.60
C SER A 218 -4.21 -7.13 -5.73
N VAL A 219 -3.17 -7.65 -5.08
CA VAL A 219 -3.25 -8.86 -4.26
C VAL A 219 -3.09 -8.47 -2.80
N ASP A 220 -4.15 -8.67 -2.02
CA ASP A 220 -4.05 -8.58 -0.57
C ASP A 220 -3.49 -9.89 -0.05
N VAL A 221 -2.37 -9.83 0.65
CA VAL A 221 -1.64 -10.99 1.14
C VAL A 221 -1.57 -10.99 2.67
N LEU A 222 -1.54 -12.17 3.26
CA LEU A 222 -1.28 -12.38 4.67
C LEU A 222 -0.11 -13.34 4.85
N ARG A 223 0.95 -12.88 5.50
CA ARG A 223 2.03 -13.70 6.04
C ARG A 223 2.11 -13.51 7.55
N PHE A 224 2.56 -14.52 8.24
CA PHE A 224 2.76 -14.45 9.68
C PHE A 224 3.91 -15.36 10.09
N ARG A 225 4.93 -14.79 10.73
CA ARG A 225 6.16 -15.48 11.18
C ARG A 225 6.82 -16.28 10.05
N GLY A 226 7.01 -15.65 8.90
CA GLY A 226 7.62 -16.25 7.72
C GLY A 226 6.72 -17.21 6.94
N ALA A 227 5.53 -17.53 7.42
CA ALA A 227 4.63 -18.48 6.76
C ALA A 227 3.52 -17.75 5.96
N TRP A 228 3.34 -18.17 4.72
CA TRP A 228 2.21 -17.76 3.89
C TRP A 228 0.89 -18.27 4.49
N LYS A 229 -0.10 -17.38 4.65
CA LYS A 229 -1.43 -17.69 5.17
C LYS A 229 -2.53 -17.58 4.12
N GLY A 230 -2.25 -16.93 2.99
CA GLY A 230 -3.16 -16.79 1.87
C GLY A 230 -3.17 -15.39 1.27
N GLY A 231 -3.98 -15.22 0.23
CA GLY A 231 -4.17 -13.93 -0.43
C GLY A 231 -5.43 -13.89 -1.26
N VAL A 232 -5.81 -12.68 -1.68
CA VAL A 232 -6.99 -12.40 -2.52
C VAL A 232 -6.57 -11.59 -3.73
N VAL A 233 -6.74 -12.16 -4.91
CA VAL A 233 -6.44 -11.47 -6.18
C VAL A 233 -7.65 -10.66 -6.60
N ARG A 234 -7.44 -9.38 -6.84
CA ARG A 234 -8.44 -8.44 -7.31
C ARG A 234 -7.97 -7.80 -8.61
N ARG A 235 -8.77 -7.88 -9.66
CA ARG A 235 -8.59 -7.07 -10.85
C ARG A 235 -9.11 -5.67 -10.56
N ARG A 236 -8.37 -4.66 -10.97
CA ARG A 236 -8.73 -3.25 -10.85
C ARG A 236 -9.35 -2.80 -12.17
N ASP A 237 -10.67 -2.71 -12.20
CA ASP A 237 -11.42 -2.37 -13.40
C ASP A 237 -11.39 -0.85 -13.64
N GLU A 238 -11.50 -0.04 -12.55
CA GLU A 238 -11.31 1.41 -12.59
C GLU A 238 -10.53 1.90 -11.37
N SER A 239 -9.81 3.00 -11.53
CA SER A 239 -9.01 3.61 -10.45
C SER A 239 -9.07 5.13 -10.48
N LEU A 240 -9.22 5.74 -9.31
CA LEU A 240 -9.14 7.18 -9.11
C LEU A 240 -8.09 7.50 -8.04
N PHE A 241 -7.15 8.38 -8.34
CA PHE A 241 -6.03 8.76 -7.45
C PHE A 241 -5.24 7.57 -6.86
N GLY A 242 -5.09 6.49 -7.65
CA GLY A 242 -4.38 5.29 -7.20
C GLY A 242 -5.22 4.32 -6.36
N LEU A 243 -6.46 4.67 -6.02
CA LEU A 243 -7.42 3.77 -5.37
C LEU A 243 -8.32 3.11 -6.41
N ALA A 244 -8.51 1.80 -6.35
CA ALA A 244 -9.49 1.13 -7.17
C ALA A 244 -10.91 1.58 -6.77
N THR A 245 -11.65 2.15 -7.71
CA THR A 245 -13.07 2.55 -7.55
C THR A 245 -14.02 1.46 -8.00
N ASP A 246 -13.58 0.63 -8.95
CA ASP A 246 -14.26 -0.59 -9.37
C ASP A 246 -13.23 -1.73 -9.39
N ALA A 247 -13.55 -2.83 -8.73
CA ALA A 247 -12.66 -3.99 -8.66
C ALA A 247 -13.43 -5.28 -8.45
N THR A 248 -12.92 -6.36 -9.02
CA THR A 248 -13.53 -7.68 -8.96
C THR A 248 -12.52 -8.71 -8.44
N VAL A 249 -12.95 -9.57 -7.52
CA VAL A 249 -12.17 -10.74 -7.08
C VAL A 249 -12.16 -11.77 -8.20
N VAL A 250 -10.98 -12.15 -8.65
CA VAL A 250 -10.78 -13.01 -9.82
C VAL A 250 -9.96 -14.26 -9.47
N ASP A 251 -10.20 -15.33 -10.21
CA ASP A 251 -9.39 -16.56 -10.14
C ASP A 251 -8.17 -16.42 -11.07
N ARG A 252 -7.04 -16.04 -10.50
CA ARG A 252 -5.75 -15.88 -11.21
C ARG A 252 -4.64 -16.51 -10.36
N PRO A 253 -4.50 -17.84 -10.40
CA PRO A 253 -3.52 -18.56 -9.60
C PRO A 253 -2.07 -18.19 -9.95
N ASP A 254 -1.80 -17.79 -11.18
CA ASP A 254 -0.50 -17.27 -11.62
C ASP A 254 -0.13 -15.95 -10.93
N VAL A 255 -1.08 -15.02 -10.79
CA VAL A 255 -0.89 -13.75 -10.07
C VAL A 255 -0.71 -14.00 -8.57
N LEU A 256 -1.52 -14.91 -8.01
CA LEU A 256 -1.43 -15.27 -6.58
C LEU A 256 -0.08 -15.90 -6.25
N GLU A 257 0.41 -16.81 -7.10
CA GLU A 257 1.72 -17.45 -6.90
C GLU A 257 2.87 -16.44 -7.03
N GLN A 258 2.80 -15.51 -7.99
CA GLN A 258 3.79 -14.43 -8.07
C GLN A 258 3.75 -13.55 -6.82
N ALA A 259 2.57 -13.23 -6.29
CA ALA A 259 2.44 -12.46 -5.05
C ALA A 259 3.05 -13.22 -3.86
N ARG A 260 2.85 -14.55 -3.77
CA ARG A 260 3.49 -15.39 -2.75
C ARG A 260 5.01 -15.33 -2.86
N ARG A 261 5.56 -15.55 -4.06
CA ARG A 261 7.02 -15.51 -4.30
C ARG A 261 7.64 -14.15 -3.94
N VAL A 262 6.98 -13.04 -4.33
CA VAL A 262 7.41 -11.68 -3.99
C VAL A 262 7.34 -11.46 -2.47
N ALA A 263 6.23 -11.85 -1.83
CA ALA A 263 6.04 -11.69 -0.39
C ALA A 263 7.07 -12.51 0.40
N ASP A 264 7.37 -13.74 -0.04
CA ASP A 264 8.38 -14.61 0.59
C ASP A 264 9.78 -14.04 0.42
N HIS A 265 10.12 -13.55 -0.77
CA HIS A 265 11.45 -13.02 -1.07
C HIS A 265 11.75 -11.71 -0.33
N VAL A 266 10.79 -10.76 -0.34
CA VAL A 266 10.93 -9.46 0.35
C VAL A 266 10.78 -9.60 1.86
N GLY A 267 10.04 -10.62 2.31
CA GLY A 267 9.84 -10.89 3.73
C GLY A 267 8.77 -10.02 4.39
N VAL A 268 7.79 -9.49 3.61
CA VAL A 268 6.67 -8.74 4.20
C VAL A 268 5.89 -9.60 5.17
N GLU A 269 5.43 -9.01 6.27
CA GLU A 269 4.67 -9.68 7.33
C GLU A 269 3.30 -9.02 7.51
N PHE A 270 2.37 -9.79 8.08
CA PHE A 270 0.99 -9.40 8.27
C PHE A 270 0.28 -9.04 6.96
N VAL A 271 -0.71 -8.14 7.03
CA VAL A 271 -1.48 -7.75 5.85
C VAL A 271 -0.70 -6.74 5.03
N SER A 272 -0.43 -7.10 3.78
CA SER A 272 0.23 -6.24 2.80
C SER A 272 -0.52 -6.29 1.48
N ASN A 273 -0.23 -5.37 0.58
CA ASN A 273 -0.82 -5.33 -0.75
C ASN A 273 0.27 -5.28 -1.82
N ILE A 274 0.24 -6.22 -2.76
CA ILE A 274 1.20 -6.35 -3.86
C ILE A 274 0.46 -6.10 -5.16
N GLN A 275 1.00 -5.23 -6.01
CA GLN A 275 0.36 -4.84 -7.25
C GLN A 275 1.14 -5.36 -8.45
N PHE A 276 0.40 -5.86 -9.43
CA PHE A 276 0.92 -6.39 -10.68
C PHE A 276 0.18 -5.76 -11.86
N ARG A 277 0.85 -5.75 -13.00
CA ARG A 277 0.21 -5.43 -14.28
C ARG A 277 0.66 -6.41 -15.35
N GLY A 278 -0.26 -6.77 -16.22
CA GLY A 278 0.02 -7.68 -17.32
C GLY A 278 0.94 -7.04 -18.35
N ALA A 279 1.98 -7.77 -18.74
CA ALA A 279 2.74 -7.46 -19.93
C ALA A 279 1.90 -7.72 -21.19
N GLU A 280 2.45 -7.45 -22.40
CA GLU A 280 1.77 -7.69 -23.68
C GLU A 280 1.38 -9.16 -23.86
N ASP A 281 2.16 -10.08 -23.35
CA ASP A 281 1.90 -11.54 -23.35
C ASP A 281 0.99 -12.02 -22.19
N GLY A 282 0.49 -11.09 -21.37
CA GLY A 282 -0.39 -11.36 -20.23
C GLY A 282 0.30 -11.79 -18.94
N ARG A 283 1.63 -11.97 -18.92
CA ARG A 283 2.37 -12.31 -17.70
C ARG A 283 2.26 -11.19 -16.67
N PRO A 284 1.96 -11.49 -15.40
CA PRO A 284 1.92 -10.49 -14.34
C PRO A 284 3.34 -10.03 -13.95
N LEU A 285 3.62 -8.74 -14.07
CA LEU A 285 4.88 -8.12 -13.66
C LEU A 285 4.65 -7.22 -12.45
N LEU A 286 5.58 -7.26 -11.50
CA LEU A 286 5.49 -6.50 -10.25
C LEU A 286 5.51 -4.99 -10.50
N MET A 287 4.57 -4.29 -9.87
CA MET A 287 4.49 -2.82 -9.91
C MET A 287 5.00 -2.17 -8.64
N GLU A 288 4.48 -2.60 -7.49
CA GLU A 288 4.84 -2.07 -6.17
C GLU A 288 4.31 -2.97 -5.04
N ILE A 289 4.84 -2.76 -3.84
CA ILE A 289 4.34 -3.33 -2.60
C ILE A 289 3.91 -2.17 -1.68
N ASN A 290 2.72 -2.30 -1.11
CA ASN A 290 2.27 -1.50 0.01
C ASN A 290 2.33 -2.39 1.26
N PRO A 291 3.35 -2.27 2.13
CA PRO A 291 3.54 -3.17 3.27
C PRO A 291 2.60 -2.83 4.44
N ARG A 292 1.35 -2.55 4.16
CA ARG A 292 0.29 -2.12 5.07
C ARG A 292 -1.08 -2.55 4.58
N VAL A 293 -2.07 -2.41 5.46
CA VAL A 293 -3.48 -2.60 5.08
C VAL A 293 -3.85 -1.63 3.95
N PRO A 294 -4.32 -2.13 2.79
CA PRO A 294 -4.69 -1.26 1.67
C PRO A 294 -6.05 -0.60 1.89
N GLY A 295 -6.26 0.57 1.29
CA GLY A 295 -7.53 1.28 1.32
C GLY A 295 -8.71 0.52 0.70
N THR A 296 -8.43 -0.58 0.00
CA THR A 296 -9.42 -1.43 -0.66
C THR A 296 -9.64 -2.78 0.04
N ILE A 297 -9.14 -2.97 1.26
CA ILE A 297 -9.23 -4.24 2.02
C ILE A 297 -10.66 -4.72 2.19
N GLY A 298 -11.62 -3.80 2.23
CA GLY A 298 -13.05 -4.12 2.37
C GLY A 298 -13.59 -5.07 1.31
N LEU A 299 -13.02 -5.09 0.08
CA LEU A 299 -13.43 -6.04 -0.95
C LEU A 299 -13.03 -7.47 -0.59
N SER A 300 -11.79 -7.68 -0.12
CA SER A 300 -11.34 -9.01 0.32
C SER A 300 -12.19 -9.53 1.48
N VAL A 301 -12.54 -8.63 2.43
CA VAL A 301 -13.44 -8.95 3.55
C VAL A 301 -14.85 -9.28 3.04
N ALA A 302 -15.42 -8.48 2.14
CA ALA A 302 -16.72 -8.73 1.54
C ALA A 302 -16.76 -10.03 0.74
N ALA A 303 -15.65 -10.44 0.13
CA ALA A 303 -15.51 -11.73 -0.53
C ALA A 303 -15.42 -12.92 0.44
N GLY A 304 -15.37 -12.68 1.75
CA GLY A 304 -15.31 -13.71 2.79
C GLY A 304 -13.92 -13.97 3.36
N SER A 305 -12.88 -13.33 2.81
CA SER A 305 -11.50 -13.47 3.29
C SER A 305 -11.16 -12.28 4.21
N ASN A 306 -11.41 -12.43 5.51
CA ASN A 306 -11.14 -11.38 6.48
C ASN A 306 -9.67 -11.42 6.95
N LEU A 307 -8.74 -10.99 6.07
CA LEU A 307 -7.31 -10.96 6.37
C LEU A 307 -6.99 -10.18 7.66
N PRO A 308 -7.59 -9.00 7.92
CA PRO A 308 -7.33 -8.26 9.15
C PRO A 308 -7.67 -9.03 10.43
N ALA A 309 -8.84 -9.68 10.47
CA ALA A 309 -9.25 -10.42 11.66
C ALA A 309 -8.36 -11.64 11.90
N VAL A 310 -7.99 -12.35 10.83
CA VAL A 310 -7.05 -13.47 10.91
C VAL A 310 -5.66 -12.99 11.38
N ALA A 311 -5.15 -11.87 10.84
CA ALA A 311 -3.88 -11.29 11.24
C ALA A 311 -3.85 -10.94 12.74
N LEU A 312 -4.90 -10.29 13.26
CA LEU A 312 -5.01 -9.94 14.66
C LEU A 312 -5.14 -11.18 15.56
N ALA A 313 -5.91 -12.19 15.12
CA ALA A 313 -6.03 -13.45 15.87
C ALA A 313 -4.68 -14.15 16.02
N LEU A 314 -3.93 -14.28 14.91
CA LEU A 314 -2.58 -14.86 14.91
C LEU A 314 -1.61 -14.04 15.77
N ALA A 315 -1.67 -12.70 15.69
CA ALA A 315 -0.86 -11.82 16.54
C ALA A 315 -1.15 -11.99 18.03
N ALA A 316 -2.41 -12.27 18.37
CA ALA A 316 -2.87 -12.54 19.74
C ALA A 316 -2.62 -13.99 20.19
N GLY A 317 -1.87 -14.78 19.43
CA GLY A 317 -1.55 -16.17 19.75
C GLY A 317 -2.71 -17.15 19.62
N ARG A 318 -3.73 -16.81 18.82
CA ARG A 318 -4.88 -17.67 18.52
C ARG A 318 -4.68 -18.35 17.16
N ASP A 319 -5.11 -19.59 17.06
CA ASP A 319 -5.16 -20.26 15.76
C ASP A 319 -6.28 -19.64 14.90
N ALA A 320 -5.93 -19.28 13.67
CA ALA A 320 -6.87 -18.73 12.72
C ALA A 320 -6.45 -19.11 11.28
N VAL A 321 -7.42 -19.39 10.46
CA VAL A 321 -7.24 -19.77 9.05
C VAL A 321 -8.00 -18.78 8.18
N LEU A 322 -7.36 -18.34 7.11
CA LEU A 322 -7.99 -17.47 6.12
C LEU A 322 -8.95 -18.30 5.25
N ALA A 323 -10.23 -17.93 5.25
CA ALA A 323 -11.19 -18.53 4.33
C ALA A 323 -10.89 -18.13 2.88
N PRO A 324 -11.11 -19.03 1.90
CA PRO A 324 -10.96 -18.70 0.49
C PRO A 324 -11.99 -17.63 0.08
N PRO A 325 -11.59 -16.72 -0.84
CA PRO A 325 -12.49 -15.67 -1.29
C PRO A 325 -13.58 -16.22 -2.24
N ARG A 326 -14.76 -15.59 -2.23
CA ARG A 326 -15.77 -15.80 -3.25
C ARG A 326 -15.36 -15.09 -4.52
N ILE A 327 -15.01 -15.86 -5.54
CA ILE A 327 -14.68 -15.35 -6.87
C ILE A 327 -15.90 -14.66 -7.49
N GLY A 328 -15.66 -13.59 -8.26
CA GLY A 328 -16.72 -12.77 -8.86
C GLY A 328 -17.30 -11.70 -7.92
N THR A 329 -16.91 -11.66 -6.64
CA THR A 329 -17.30 -10.57 -5.75
C THR A 329 -16.74 -9.25 -6.32
N ARG A 330 -17.61 -8.26 -6.55
CA ARG A 330 -17.27 -6.96 -7.11
C ARG A 330 -17.62 -5.85 -6.14
N ILE A 331 -16.80 -4.83 -6.08
CA ILE A 331 -17.07 -3.61 -5.34
C ILE A 331 -17.06 -2.42 -6.32
N ILE A 332 -18.08 -1.58 -6.21
CA ILE A 332 -18.10 -0.24 -6.81
C ILE A 332 -18.12 0.74 -5.65
N ARG A 333 -17.10 1.57 -5.56
CA ARG A 333 -16.93 2.53 -4.46
C ARG A 333 -17.61 3.86 -4.79
N TYR A 334 -18.15 4.46 -3.75
CA TYR A 334 -18.69 5.82 -3.78
C TYR A 334 -18.15 6.62 -2.60
N PHE A 335 -18.19 7.93 -2.71
CA PHE A 335 -17.86 8.80 -1.58
C PHE A 335 -19.01 8.84 -0.60
N ALA A 336 -18.74 8.56 0.66
CA ALA A 336 -19.69 8.64 1.76
C ALA A 336 -19.14 9.52 2.88
N GLY A 337 -20.03 10.09 3.67
CA GLY A 337 -19.68 10.88 4.85
C GLY A 337 -19.98 10.13 6.13
N THR A 338 -19.14 10.31 7.15
CA THR A 338 -19.44 9.90 8.51
C THR A 338 -19.95 11.10 9.29
N VAL A 339 -21.14 10.99 9.87
CA VAL A 339 -21.70 12.00 10.75
C VAL A 339 -21.15 11.76 12.16
N LEU A 340 -20.49 12.76 12.71
CA LEU A 340 -20.01 12.73 14.10
C LEU A 340 -20.95 13.58 14.97
N PRO A 341 -21.28 13.14 16.19
CA PRO A 341 -22.04 13.97 17.13
C PRO A 341 -21.26 15.24 17.45
N GLY A 342 -21.95 16.36 17.63
CA GLY A 342 -21.37 17.65 18.01
C GLY A 342 -20.83 17.66 19.44
#